data_80bc02bb512ea78327ffa7a2a59c1430
#
_entry.id   80bc02bb512ea78327ffa7a2a59c1430
#
_cell.length_a   1.000
_cell.length_b   1.000
_cell.length_c   1.000
_cell.angle_alpha   90.00
_cell.angle_beta   90.00
_cell.angle_gamma   90.00
#
_symmetry.space_group_name_H-M   'P 1'
#
loop_
_entity.id
_entity.type
_entity.pdbx_description
1 polymer ?
#
loop_
_entity_poly.entity_id
_entity_poly.type
_entity_poly.pdbx_seq_one_letter_code
_entity_poly.pdbx_strand_id
1 'polypeptide(L)'
;MAKSKATKSATALDRSPSHLLHRAVQQALDIYAEEFGAGSITQRQYAVLAAVAEHDGATQTDLVRLTGIDRSTMAEMAARLIAKGLLQRRRCPSDGRANAVSLTETGRSVLEAARPKMAAADARLLKLISGGSRRQAFVGLLRDLMEGAEAAERKREKAAAKARNAGRVVAVESLIKAKKKAKKEAA
;
A
#
# COMPACT_ATOMS: atom_id res chain seq x y z
N MET A 1 -47.47 -14.16 15.85
CA MET A 1 -46.82 -14.96 14.80
C MET A 1 -45.32 -14.64 14.80
N ALA A 2 -44.50 -15.51 15.37
CA ALA A 2 -43.06 -15.35 15.44
C ALA A 2 -42.44 -15.69 14.08
N LYS A 3 -41.78 -14.71 13.41
CA LYS A 3 -41.00 -14.95 12.22
C LYS A 3 -39.76 -15.74 12.60
N SER A 4 -39.74 -17.04 12.28
CA SER A 4 -38.57 -17.90 12.33
C SER A 4 -37.46 -17.27 11.48
N LYS A 5 -36.39 -16.80 12.12
CA LYS A 5 -35.11 -16.49 11.44
C LYS A 5 -34.50 -17.81 10.98
N ALA A 6 -34.73 -18.17 9.74
CA ALA A 6 -34.01 -19.27 9.11
C ALA A 6 -32.51 -18.96 9.22
N THR A 7 -31.80 -19.74 10.03
CA THR A 7 -30.33 -19.70 10.15
C THR A 7 -29.77 -20.17 8.80
N LYS A 8 -29.44 -19.25 7.91
CA LYS A 8 -28.73 -19.59 6.67
C LYS A 8 -27.46 -20.34 7.07
N SER A 9 -27.37 -21.61 6.68
CA SER A 9 -26.12 -22.39 6.82
C SER A 9 -24.99 -21.61 6.15
N ALA A 10 -23.95 -21.29 6.93
CA ALA A 10 -22.81 -20.55 6.43
C ALA A 10 -22.12 -21.37 5.32
N THR A 11 -22.03 -20.79 4.14
CA THR A 11 -21.36 -21.40 2.98
C THR A 11 -19.83 -21.46 3.19
N ALA A 12 -19.10 -22.19 2.36
CA ALA A 12 -17.65 -22.19 2.40
C ALA A 12 -17.08 -20.78 2.17
N LEU A 13 -17.73 -19.96 1.35
CA LEU A 13 -17.34 -18.57 1.09
C LEU A 13 -17.52 -17.68 2.35
N ASP A 14 -18.55 -17.90 3.14
CA ASP A 14 -18.80 -17.12 4.37
C ASP A 14 -17.73 -17.38 5.45
N ARG A 15 -16.92 -18.42 5.28
CA ARG A 15 -15.78 -18.78 6.15
C ARG A 15 -14.42 -18.48 5.53
N SER A 16 -14.38 -18.02 4.29
CA SER A 16 -13.13 -17.70 3.58
C SER A 16 -12.63 -16.29 3.95
N PRO A 17 -11.47 -16.13 4.62
CA PRO A 17 -10.94 -14.81 4.96
C PRO A 17 -10.73 -13.93 3.74
N SER A 18 -10.21 -14.47 2.63
CA SER A 18 -9.97 -13.70 1.40
C SER A 18 -11.27 -13.17 0.79
N HIS A 19 -12.35 -13.98 0.80
CA HIS A 19 -13.65 -13.56 0.31
C HIS A 19 -14.28 -12.48 1.21
N LEU A 20 -14.20 -12.67 2.53
CA LEU A 20 -14.71 -11.70 3.50
C LEU A 20 -13.97 -10.36 3.42
N LEU A 21 -12.63 -10.39 3.27
CA LEU A 21 -11.83 -9.18 3.06
C LEU A 21 -12.23 -8.47 1.77
N HIS A 22 -12.39 -9.20 0.66
CA HIS A 22 -12.83 -8.61 -0.61
C HIS A 22 -14.19 -7.91 -0.46
N ARG A 23 -15.17 -8.57 0.17
CA ARG A 23 -16.49 -7.97 0.42
C ARG A 23 -16.42 -6.77 1.35
N ALA A 24 -15.60 -6.84 2.39
CA ALA A 24 -15.41 -5.72 3.33
C ALA A 24 -14.80 -4.50 2.62
N VAL A 25 -13.84 -4.72 1.72
CA VAL A 25 -13.25 -3.64 0.90
C VAL A 25 -14.31 -3.00 -0.01
N GLN A 26 -15.16 -3.80 -0.69
CA GLN A 26 -16.24 -3.22 -1.50
C GLN A 26 -17.20 -2.38 -0.67
N GLN A 27 -17.64 -2.88 0.48
CA GLN A 27 -18.51 -2.13 1.39
C GLN A 27 -17.86 -0.84 1.90
N ALA A 28 -16.57 -0.87 2.19
CA ALA A 28 -15.82 0.32 2.58
C ALA A 28 -15.77 1.35 1.44
N LEU A 29 -15.48 0.91 0.22
CA LEU A 29 -15.42 1.80 -0.95
C LEU A 29 -16.76 2.47 -1.24
N ASP A 30 -17.89 1.76 -1.08
CA ASP A 30 -19.23 2.33 -1.24
C ASP A 30 -19.48 3.43 -0.20
N ILE A 31 -19.16 3.18 1.08
CA ILE A 31 -19.28 4.16 2.16
C ILE A 31 -18.40 5.39 1.89
N TYR A 32 -17.16 5.20 1.46
CA TYR A 32 -16.26 6.31 1.13
C TYR A 32 -16.80 7.13 -0.06
N ALA A 33 -17.31 6.48 -1.10
CA ALA A 33 -17.88 7.16 -2.24
C ALA A 33 -19.09 8.04 -1.86
N GLU A 34 -19.96 7.54 -0.98
CA GLU A 34 -21.11 8.29 -0.46
C GLU A 34 -20.67 9.51 0.39
N GLU A 35 -19.72 9.34 1.33
CA GLU A 35 -19.25 10.43 2.20
C GLU A 35 -18.45 11.49 1.45
N PHE A 36 -17.64 11.10 0.47
CA PHE A 36 -16.86 12.04 -0.32
C PHE A 36 -17.71 12.80 -1.35
N GLY A 37 -18.71 12.14 -1.92
CA GLY A 37 -19.58 12.70 -2.95
C GLY A 37 -18.92 12.78 -4.33
N ALA A 38 -19.75 13.08 -5.34
CA ALA A 38 -19.29 13.18 -6.72
C ALA A 38 -18.29 14.35 -6.91
N GLY A 39 -17.28 14.12 -7.74
CA GLY A 39 -16.24 15.13 -8.05
C GLY A 39 -15.15 15.31 -6.99
N SER A 40 -15.25 14.63 -5.85
CA SER A 40 -14.22 14.63 -4.80
C SER A 40 -13.07 13.68 -5.13
N ILE A 41 -12.00 13.74 -4.32
CA ILE A 41 -10.92 12.75 -4.40
C ILE A 41 -11.41 11.38 -3.92
N THR A 42 -10.83 10.31 -4.47
CA THR A 42 -11.12 8.95 -4.02
C THR A 42 -10.37 8.61 -2.72
N GLN A 43 -10.79 7.57 -2.03
CA GLN A 43 -10.10 7.06 -0.83
C GLN A 43 -8.61 6.79 -1.10
N ARG A 44 -8.26 6.18 -2.25
CA ARG A 44 -6.85 5.94 -2.62
C ARG A 44 -6.08 7.25 -2.87
N GLN A 45 -6.72 8.25 -3.50
CA GLN A 45 -6.10 9.57 -3.69
C GLN A 45 -5.90 10.28 -2.34
N TYR A 46 -6.86 10.18 -1.44
CA TYR A 46 -6.71 10.67 -0.06
C TYR A 46 -5.51 10.02 0.62
N ALA A 47 -5.37 8.70 0.56
CA ALA A 47 -4.26 7.98 1.17
C ALA A 47 -2.90 8.46 0.65
N VAL A 48 -2.79 8.70 -0.67
CA VAL A 48 -1.55 9.23 -1.27
C VAL A 48 -1.27 10.66 -0.80
N LEU A 49 -2.26 11.55 -0.80
CA LEU A 49 -2.08 12.92 -0.31
C LEU A 49 -1.72 12.94 1.17
N ALA A 50 -2.35 12.12 1.99
CA ALA A 50 -2.04 12.00 3.41
C ALA A 50 -0.61 11.49 3.64
N ALA A 51 -0.18 10.46 2.91
CA ALA A 51 1.18 9.92 2.99
C ALA A 51 2.23 10.98 2.60
N VAL A 52 1.97 11.78 1.55
CA VAL A 52 2.86 12.89 1.16
C VAL A 52 2.87 14.01 2.19
N ALA A 53 1.73 14.28 2.86
CA ALA A 53 1.67 15.28 3.93
C ALA A 53 2.53 14.90 5.14
N GLU A 54 2.56 13.63 5.49
CA GLU A 54 3.33 13.08 6.61
C GLU A 54 4.82 12.88 6.25
N HIS A 55 5.10 12.63 4.97
CA HIS A 55 6.44 12.34 4.45
C HIS A 55 6.75 13.24 3.25
N ASP A 56 6.99 14.54 3.51
CA ASP A 56 7.32 15.51 2.45
C ASP A 56 8.59 15.09 1.70
N GLY A 57 8.52 15.08 0.39
CA GLY A 57 9.60 14.59 -0.44
C GLY A 57 9.66 13.06 -0.58
N ALA A 58 8.58 12.34 -0.25
CA ALA A 58 8.49 10.90 -0.46
C ALA A 58 8.67 10.53 -1.94
N THR A 59 9.45 9.47 -2.18
CA THR A 59 9.58 8.88 -3.51
C THR A 59 8.38 8.00 -3.85
N GLN A 60 8.19 7.66 -5.13
CA GLN A 60 7.15 6.70 -5.51
C GLN A 60 7.31 5.35 -4.81
N THR A 61 8.54 4.92 -4.55
CA THR A 61 8.81 3.67 -3.81
C THR A 61 8.36 3.78 -2.36
N ASP A 62 8.58 4.93 -1.71
CA ASP A 62 8.09 5.17 -0.36
C ASP A 62 6.57 5.18 -0.31
N LEU A 63 5.92 5.83 -1.28
CA LEU A 63 4.45 5.85 -1.36
C LEU A 63 3.84 4.47 -1.58
N VAL A 64 4.44 3.63 -2.43
CA VAL A 64 4.04 2.22 -2.59
C VAL A 64 4.06 1.51 -1.23
N ARG A 65 5.15 1.65 -0.48
CA ARG A 65 5.30 1.02 0.85
C ARG A 65 4.30 1.57 1.87
N LEU A 66 4.10 2.90 1.91
CA LEU A 66 3.23 3.55 2.88
C LEU A 66 1.74 3.28 2.64
N THR A 67 1.34 3.17 1.37
CA THR A 67 -0.08 3.07 1.00
C THR A 67 -0.52 1.66 0.61
N GLY A 68 0.42 0.74 0.36
CA GLY A 68 0.13 -0.60 -0.17
C GLY A 68 -0.39 -0.61 -1.62
N ILE A 69 -0.37 0.54 -2.31
CA ILE A 69 -0.77 0.64 -3.72
C ILE A 69 0.38 0.12 -4.59
N ASP A 70 0.08 -0.74 -5.56
CA ASP A 70 1.10 -1.28 -6.45
C ASP A 70 1.82 -0.19 -7.28
N ARG A 71 3.04 -0.49 -7.74
CA ARG A 71 3.93 0.47 -8.37
C ARG A 71 3.34 1.11 -9.64
N SER A 72 2.66 0.35 -10.47
CA SER A 72 2.07 0.85 -11.72
C SER A 72 0.91 1.80 -11.44
N THR A 73 -0.01 1.38 -10.58
CA THR A 73 -1.13 2.21 -10.12
C THR A 73 -0.65 3.47 -9.41
N MET A 74 0.40 3.37 -8.57
CA MET A 74 1.00 4.53 -7.90
C MET A 74 1.57 5.54 -8.89
N ALA A 75 2.30 5.08 -9.91
CA ALA A 75 2.89 5.96 -10.92
C ALA A 75 1.80 6.73 -11.68
N GLU A 76 0.75 6.05 -12.13
CA GLU A 76 -0.39 6.69 -12.78
C GLU A 76 -1.14 7.66 -11.87
N MET A 77 -1.36 7.28 -10.61
CA MET A 77 -2.06 8.10 -9.64
C MET A 77 -1.26 9.37 -9.32
N ALA A 78 0.04 9.25 -9.08
CA ALA A 78 0.91 10.40 -8.86
C ALA A 78 0.90 11.34 -10.08
N ALA A 79 0.98 10.80 -11.31
CA ALA A 79 0.90 11.60 -12.53
C ALA A 79 -0.44 12.37 -12.63
N ARG A 80 -1.57 11.70 -12.33
CA ARG A 80 -2.90 12.35 -12.33
C ARG A 80 -3.03 13.41 -11.24
N LEU A 81 -2.49 13.18 -10.04
CA LEU A 81 -2.51 14.17 -8.95
C LEU A 81 -1.64 15.39 -9.26
N ILE A 82 -0.50 15.19 -9.94
CA ILE A 82 0.35 16.27 -10.45
C ILE A 82 -0.40 17.07 -11.54
N ALA A 83 -1.02 16.39 -12.50
CA ALA A 83 -1.80 17.04 -13.55
C ALA A 83 -2.99 17.85 -13.00
N LYS A 84 -3.58 17.41 -11.88
CA LYS A 84 -4.62 18.17 -11.15
C LYS A 84 -4.06 19.29 -10.28
N GLY A 85 -2.75 19.50 -10.23
CA GLY A 85 -2.11 20.52 -9.41
C GLY A 85 -2.19 20.24 -7.90
N LEU A 86 -2.42 19.00 -7.48
CA LEU A 86 -2.49 18.62 -6.06
C LEU A 86 -1.13 18.18 -5.52
N LEU A 87 -0.28 17.60 -6.37
CA LEU A 87 1.11 17.27 -6.11
C LEU A 87 2.03 18.02 -7.07
N GLN A 88 3.27 18.19 -6.65
CA GLN A 88 4.35 18.71 -7.50
C GLN A 88 5.58 17.81 -7.38
N ARG A 89 6.36 17.74 -8.46
CA ARG A 89 7.63 17.01 -8.44
C ARG A 89 8.69 17.82 -7.69
N ARG A 90 9.50 17.12 -6.91
CA ARG A 90 10.69 17.66 -6.26
C ARG A 90 11.93 16.85 -6.69
N ARG A 91 13.05 17.51 -6.89
CA ARG A 91 14.32 16.81 -7.02
C ARG A 91 14.72 16.29 -5.63
N CYS A 92 15.02 15.00 -5.53
CA CYS A 92 15.55 14.44 -4.30
C CYS A 92 16.98 14.95 -4.10
N PRO A 93 17.33 15.59 -2.98
CA PRO A 93 18.69 16.10 -2.75
C PRO A 93 19.75 14.99 -2.70
N SER A 94 19.37 13.79 -2.29
CA SER A 94 20.27 12.64 -2.13
C SER A 94 20.37 11.75 -3.37
N ASP A 95 19.39 11.76 -4.26
CA ASP A 95 19.40 11.03 -5.53
C ASP A 95 18.60 11.81 -6.58
N GLY A 96 19.31 12.52 -7.44
CA GLY A 96 18.70 13.34 -8.51
C GLY A 96 17.88 12.54 -9.54
N ARG A 97 17.90 11.20 -9.47
CA ARG A 97 17.10 10.29 -10.30
C ARG A 97 15.76 9.90 -9.63
N ALA A 98 15.61 10.11 -8.33
CA ALA A 98 14.40 9.76 -7.62
C ALA A 98 13.31 10.82 -7.84
N ASN A 99 12.16 10.41 -8.36
CA ASN A 99 10.98 11.25 -8.50
C ASN A 99 10.30 11.39 -7.12
N ALA A 100 10.77 12.38 -6.34
CA ALA A 100 10.12 12.79 -5.11
C ALA A 100 8.91 13.67 -5.41
N VAL A 101 7.90 13.65 -4.55
CA VAL A 101 6.71 14.49 -4.65
C VAL A 101 6.46 15.22 -3.35
N SER A 102 5.83 16.40 -3.46
CA SER A 102 5.31 17.17 -2.33
C SER A 102 3.91 17.68 -2.62
N LEU A 103 3.16 18.02 -1.57
CA LEU A 103 1.87 18.70 -1.73
C LEU A 103 2.06 20.10 -2.26
N THR A 104 1.15 20.50 -3.15
CA THR A 104 0.94 21.92 -3.45
C THR A 104 0.03 22.55 -2.37
N GLU A 105 -0.12 23.86 -2.37
CA GLU A 105 -1.09 24.53 -1.49
C GLU A 105 -2.53 24.04 -1.75
N THR A 106 -2.88 23.91 -3.03
CA THR A 106 -4.17 23.34 -3.44
C THR A 106 -4.32 21.89 -2.94
N GLY A 107 -3.27 21.09 -3.05
CA GLY A 107 -3.27 19.70 -2.54
C GLY A 107 -3.48 19.64 -1.02
N ARG A 108 -2.85 20.55 -0.27
CA ARG A 108 -3.03 20.69 1.18
C ARG A 108 -4.47 21.06 1.53
N SER A 109 -5.03 22.06 0.87
CA SER A 109 -6.42 22.48 1.08
C SER A 109 -7.42 21.37 0.78
N VAL A 110 -7.23 20.62 -0.32
CA VAL A 110 -8.06 19.46 -0.67
C VAL A 110 -7.96 18.34 0.38
N LEU A 111 -6.75 18.07 0.87
CA LEU A 111 -6.54 17.05 1.92
C LEU A 111 -7.25 17.45 3.22
N GLU A 112 -7.09 18.71 3.66
CA GLU A 112 -7.74 19.19 4.89
C GLU A 112 -9.27 19.14 4.80
N ALA A 113 -9.85 19.52 3.65
CA ALA A 113 -11.28 19.41 3.41
C ALA A 113 -11.78 17.94 3.37
N ALA A 114 -10.91 17.01 3.00
CA ALA A 114 -11.23 15.58 2.93
C ALA A 114 -11.12 14.86 4.28
N ARG A 115 -10.29 15.34 5.23
CA ARG A 115 -10.08 14.70 6.55
C ARG A 115 -11.38 14.41 7.31
N PRO A 116 -12.31 15.36 7.51
CA PRO A 116 -13.55 15.08 8.21
C PRO A 116 -14.43 14.08 7.47
N LYS A 117 -14.43 14.06 6.14
CA LYS A 117 -15.17 13.08 5.34
C LYS A 117 -14.59 11.68 5.52
N MET A 118 -13.25 11.54 5.53
CA MET A 118 -12.59 10.27 5.81
C MET A 118 -12.94 9.77 7.21
N ALA A 119 -12.85 10.63 8.22
CA ALA A 119 -13.21 10.27 9.59
C ALA A 119 -14.68 9.84 9.72
N ALA A 120 -15.61 10.49 9.01
CA ALA A 120 -17.01 10.12 8.95
C ALA A 120 -17.22 8.75 8.29
N ALA A 121 -16.53 8.49 7.17
CA ALA A 121 -16.57 7.21 6.47
C ALA A 121 -16.03 6.07 7.35
N ASP A 122 -14.88 6.26 8.01
CA ASP A 122 -14.30 5.29 8.93
C ASP A 122 -15.24 5.01 10.13
N ALA A 123 -15.81 6.05 10.71
CA ALA A 123 -16.76 5.90 11.81
C ALA A 123 -18.02 5.13 11.36
N ARG A 124 -18.51 5.39 10.16
CA ARG A 124 -19.67 4.70 9.57
C ARG A 124 -19.35 3.23 9.28
N LEU A 125 -18.19 2.94 8.70
CA LEU A 125 -17.71 1.57 8.48
C LEU A 125 -17.64 0.79 9.80
N LEU A 126 -17.02 1.38 10.83
CA LEU A 126 -16.89 0.73 12.14
C LEU A 126 -18.24 0.54 12.85
N LYS A 127 -19.24 1.38 12.59
CA LYS A 127 -20.60 1.18 13.15
C LYS A 127 -21.28 -0.11 12.65
N LEU A 128 -20.84 -0.68 11.54
CA LEU A 128 -21.33 -1.99 11.07
C LEU A 128 -20.94 -3.13 12.02
N ILE A 129 -19.92 -2.92 12.86
CA ILE A 129 -19.50 -3.86 13.90
C ILE A 129 -20.16 -3.48 15.23
N SER A 130 -20.94 -4.39 15.80
CA SER A 130 -21.57 -4.16 17.11
C SER A 130 -20.54 -4.28 18.25
N GLY A 131 -20.57 -3.31 19.20
CA GLY A 131 -19.73 -3.26 20.38
C GLY A 131 -18.38 -2.54 20.16
N GLY A 132 -18.05 -1.62 21.10
CA GLY A 132 -16.85 -0.78 21.01
C GLY A 132 -15.54 -1.58 21.05
N SER A 133 -15.43 -2.55 21.94
CA SER A 133 -14.26 -3.43 22.05
C SER A 133 -14.00 -4.24 20.77
N ARG A 134 -15.06 -4.71 20.11
CA ARG A 134 -14.95 -5.44 18.84
C ARG A 134 -14.46 -4.55 17.70
N ARG A 135 -14.85 -3.28 17.67
CA ARG A 135 -14.35 -2.28 16.70
C ARG A 135 -12.85 -2.04 16.87
N GLN A 136 -12.41 -1.87 18.11
CA GLN A 136 -10.99 -1.72 18.42
C GLN A 136 -10.20 -2.98 18.06
N ALA A 137 -10.72 -4.17 18.40
CA ALA A 137 -10.10 -5.44 18.04
C ALA A 137 -9.98 -5.60 16.50
N PHE A 138 -11.01 -5.22 15.75
CA PHE A 138 -10.98 -5.27 14.29
C PHE A 138 -9.85 -4.40 13.71
N VAL A 139 -9.71 -3.16 14.17
CA VAL A 139 -8.62 -2.28 13.73
C VAL A 139 -7.26 -2.84 14.14
N GLY A 140 -7.14 -3.42 15.34
CA GLY A 140 -5.93 -4.12 15.80
C GLY A 140 -5.56 -5.27 14.88
N LEU A 141 -6.50 -6.18 14.59
CA LEU A 141 -6.28 -7.33 13.71
C LEU A 141 -5.87 -6.94 12.28
N LEU A 142 -6.44 -5.87 11.74
CA LEU A 142 -6.00 -5.34 10.44
C LEU A 142 -4.55 -4.83 10.49
N ARG A 143 -4.17 -4.17 11.58
CA ARG A 143 -2.79 -3.69 11.77
C ARG A 143 -1.82 -4.86 11.90
N ASP A 144 -2.13 -5.85 12.73
CA ASP A 144 -1.32 -7.07 12.92
C ASP A 144 -1.11 -7.81 11.59
N LEU A 145 -2.16 -7.88 10.76
CA LEU A 145 -2.10 -8.48 9.43
C LEU A 145 -1.11 -7.73 8.53
N MET A 146 -1.14 -6.40 8.53
CA MET A 146 -0.23 -5.57 7.72
C MET A 146 1.22 -5.67 8.22
N GLU A 147 1.46 -5.62 9.51
CA GLU A 147 2.79 -5.80 10.10
C GLU A 147 3.37 -7.18 9.79
N GLY A 148 2.55 -8.22 9.86
CA GLY A 148 2.92 -9.58 9.47
C GLY A 148 3.30 -9.71 8.00
N ALA A 149 2.53 -9.05 7.12
CA ALA A 149 2.81 -9.03 5.68
C ALA A 149 4.14 -8.33 5.37
N GLU A 150 4.39 -7.15 5.97
CA GLU A 150 5.66 -6.43 5.82
C GLU A 150 6.87 -7.21 6.36
N ALA A 151 6.70 -7.89 7.49
CA ALA A 151 7.76 -8.73 8.05
C ALA A 151 8.10 -9.91 7.12
N ALA A 152 7.08 -10.53 6.52
CA ALA A 152 7.25 -11.60 5.55
C ALA A 152 7.96 -11.11 4.27
N GLU A 153 7.60 -9.92 3.77
CA GLU A 153 8.24 -9.32 2.61
C GLU A 153 9.72 -8.99 2.87
N ARG A 154 10.03 -8.33 3.99
CA ARG A 154 11.41 -8.07 4.42
C ARG A 154 12.24 -9.36 4.52
N LYS A 155 11.65 -10.46 4.99
CA LYS A 155 12.33 -11.76 5.06
C LYS A 155 12.60 -12.32 3.66
N ARG A 156 11.64 -12.21 2.74
CA ARG A 156 11.81 -12.64 1.32
C ARG A 156 12.89 -11.82 0.61
N GLU A 157 12.91 -10.50 0.79
CA GLU A 157 13.93 -9.62 0.19
C GLU A 157 15.33 -9.95 0.71
N LYS A 158 15.50 -10.15 2.02
CA LYS A 158 16.78 -10.57 2.61
C LYS A 158 17.25 -11.93 2.05
N ALA A 159 16.34 -12.89 1.92
CA ALA A 159 16.65 -14.19 1.34
C ALA A 159 17.06 -14.08 -0.14
N ALA A 160 16.34 -13.28 -0.93
CA ALA A 160 16.64 -13.04 -2.32
C ALA A 160 17.98 -12.28 -2.51
N ALA A 161 18.30 -11.33 -1.63
CA ALA A 161 19.57 -10.62 -1.64
C ALA A 161 20.75 -11.56 -1.31
N LYS A 162 20.57 -12.45 -0.31
CA LYS A 162 21.56 -13.46 0.04
C LYS A 162 21.81 -14.45 -1.10
N ALA A 163 20.74 -14.91 -1.77
CA ALA A 163 20.85 -15.83 -2.92
C ALA A 163 21.58 -15.16 -4.10
N ARG A 164 21.26 -13.89 -4.40
CA ARG A 164 21.96 -13.11 -5.44
C ARG A 164 23.44 -12.93 -5.15
N ASN A 165 23.79 -12.68 -3.89
CA ASN A 165 25.20 -12.52 -3.49
C ASN A 165 25.97 -13.86 -3.58
N ALA A 166 25.37 -14.95 -3.16
CA ALA A 166 25.94 -16.29 -3.31
C ALA A 166 26.19 -16.66 -4.79
N GLY A 167 25.20 -16.41 -5.66
CA GLY A 167 25.36 -16.62 -7.11
C GLY A 167 26.47 -15.78 -7.73
N ARG A 168 26.64 -14.54 -7.28
CA ARG A 168 27.71 -13.66 -7.74
C ARG A 168 29.10 -14.17 -7.33
N VAL A 169 29.22 -14.67 -6.12
CA VAL A 169 30.50 -15.27 -5.63
C VAL A 169 30.89 -16.48 -6.47
N VAL A 170 29.96 -17.41 -6.72
CA VAL A 170 30.17 -18.60 -7.55
C VAL A 170 30.57 -18.22 -8.98
N ALA A 171 29.92 -17.22 -9.57
CA ALA A 171 30.26 -16.74 -10.91
C ALA A 171 31.66 -16.12 -10.97
N VAL A 172 32.08 -15.35 -9.97
CA VAL A 172 33.42 -14.77 -9.90
C VAL A 172 34.49 -15.87 -9.74
N GLU A 173 34.25 -16.85 -8.88
CA GLU A 173 35.17 -17.98 -8.71
C GLU A 173 35.33 -18.81 -9.98
N SER A 174 34.26 -19.05 -10.72
CA SER A 174 34.31 -19.75 -12.02
C SER A 174 35.12 -19.00 -13.06
N LEU A 175 34.97 -17.68 -13.12
CA LEU A 175 35.76 -16.80 -14.02
C LEU A 175 37.24 -16.81 -13.65
N ILE A 176 37.59 -16.78 -12.37
CA ILE A 176 38.97 -16.86 -11.89
C ILE A 176 39.61 -18.22 -12.28
N LYS A 177 38.86 -19.32 -12.06
CA LYS A 177 39.34 -20.66 -12.46
C LYS A 177 39.55 -20.77 -13.96
N ALA A 178 38.63 -20.25 -14.79
CA ALA A 178 38.77 -20.24 -16.25
C ALA A 178 40.00 -19.42 -16.72
N LYS A 179 40.23 -18.23 -16.15
CA LYS A 179 41.43 -17.42 -16.45
C LYS A 179 42.72 -18.12 -16.05
N LYS A 180 42.76 -18.80 -14.91
CA LYS A 180 43.95 -19.56 -14.48
C LYS A 180 44.24 -20.76 -15.41
N LYS A 181 43.19 -21.44 -15.91
CA LYS A 181 43.34 -22.56 -16.85
C LYS A 181 43.88 -22.09 -18.20
N ALA A 182 43.28 -21.01 -18.75
CA ALA A 182 43.74 -20.42 -20.01
C ALA A 182 45.23 -19.94 -19.97
N LYS A 183 45.65 -19.37 -18.83
CA LYS A 183 47.06 -18.96 -18.64
C LYS A 183 48.03 -20.13 -18.54
N LYS A 184 47.58 -21.32 -18.08
CA LYS A 184 48.41 -22.53 -17.97
C LYS A 184 48.54 -23.24 -19.33
N GLU A 185 47.53 -23.09 -20.20
CA GLU A 185 47.54 -23.69 -21.56
C GLU A 185 48.30 -22.86 -22.59
N ALA A 186 48.59 -21.56 -22.26
CA ALA A 186 49.33 -20.62 -23.11
C ALA A 186 50.83 -20.47 -22.76
N ALA A 187 51.31 -21.18 -21.75
CA ALA A 187 52.72 -21.24 -21.29
C ALA A 187 53.34 -22.60 -21.57
#